data_035976ad035ba5c7639a45880f98bea9
#
_entry.id   035976ad035ba5c7639a45880f98bea9
#
_cell.length_a   1.000
_cell.length_b   1.000
_cell.length_c   1.000
_cell.angle_alpha   90.00
_cell.angle_beta   90.00
_cell.angle_gamma   90.00
#
_symmetry.space_group_name_H-M   'P 1'
#
loop_
_entity.id
_entity.type
_entity.pdbx_description
1 polymer ?
#
loop_
_entity_poly.entity_id
_entity_poly.type
_entity_poly.pdbx_seq_one_letter_code
_entity_poly.pdbx_strand_id
1 'polypeptide(L)'
;IIGIAGGTGSGKTTVVHQIMNELPQTEVGIISQDSYYKENHGLSFDERALINFDHPRAIDFELLVAHLKELKEGNNIHQPVYSFVTHNRTDDTVFTHPRKVMIVEGILILANPELRELFDVKIYVHADSDERLIRRMKRDIAERGRDMHEVINRYQTTLKPMHEQFIEPTKAFADIIIPNDKYNTVAIDVVRAVINQKIL
;
A
#
# COMPACT_ATOMS: atom_id res chain seq x y z
N ILE A 1 -12.15 7.51 -5.73
CA ILE A 1 -10.88 6.92 -5.29
C ILE A 1 -11.16 5.56 -4.67
N ILE A 2 -10.35 4.54 -5.01
CA ILE A 2 -10.44 3.19 -4.47
C ILE A 2 -9.23 2.95 -3.56
N GLY A 3 -9.48 2.64 -2.28
CA GLY A 3 -8.44 2.25 -1.34
C GLY A 3 -8.26 0.73 -1.32
N ILE A 4 -7.06 0.21 -1.57
CA ILE A 4 -6.74 -1.22 -1.51
C ILE A 4 -5.71 -1.46 -0.41
N ALA A 5 -6.17 -1.97 0.73
CA ALA A 5 -5.36 -2.31 1.89
C ALA A 5 -5.08 -3.81 1.98
N GLY A 6 -4.21 -4.19 2.88
CA GLY A 6 -3.91 -5.59 3.21
C GLY A 6 -2.52 -5.73 3.79
N GLY A 7 -2.32 -6.74 4.61
CA GLY A 7 -1.06 -6.98 5.30
C GLY A 7 0.11 -7.25 4.35
N THR A 8 1.33 -7.05 4.85
CA THR A 8 2.52 -7.45 4.09
C THR A 8 2.44 -8.94 3.73
N GLY A 9 2.75 -9.29 2.49
CA GLY A 9 2.63 -10.66 1.98
C GLY A 9 1.21 -11.11 1.61
N SER A 10 0.16 -10.27 1.77
CA SER A 10 -1.20 -10.63 1.35
C SER A 10 -1.38 -10.73 -0.18
N GLY A 11 -0.41 -10.24 -0.96
CA GLY A 11 -0.50 -10.17 -2.42
C GLY A 11 -1.23 -8.93 -2.94
N LYS A 12 -1.45 -7.93 -2.09
CA LYS A 12 -2.11 -6.65 -2.42
C LYS A 12 -1.57 -6.02 -3.71
N THR A 13 -0.25 -5.85 -3.83
CA THR A 13 0.38 -5.26 -5.02
C THR A 13 0.13 -6.10 -6.28
N THR A 14 0.13 -7.42 -6.17
CA THR A 14 -0.21 -8.32 -7.28
C THR A 14 -1.67 -8.12 -7.70
N VAL A 15 -2.59 -8.04 -6.74
CA VAL A 15 -4.02 -7.77 -7.01
C VAL A 15 -4.18 -6.42 -7.72
N VAL A 16 -3.51 -5.37 -7.24
CA VAL A 16 -3.55 -4.04 -7.88
C VAL A 16 -3.03 -4.09 -9.31
N HIS A 17 -1.86 -4.70 -9.54
CA HIS A 17 -1.31 -4.84 -10.89
C HIS A 17 -2.25 -5.58 -11.84
N GLN A 18 -2.93 -6.61 -11.35
CA GLN A 18 -3.86 -7.37 -12.17
C GLN A 18 -5.15 -6.63 -12.48
N ILE A 19 -5.63 -5.83 -11.53
CA ILE A 19 -6.73 -4.89 -11.79
C ILE A 19 -6.31 -3.91 -12.90
N MET A 20 -5.09 -3.37 -12.81
CA MET A 20 -4.58 -2.35 -13.73
C MET A 20 -4.27 -2.88 -15.13
N ASN A 21 -3.83 -4.14 -15.27
CA ASN A 21 -3.33 -4.69 -16.56
C ASN A 21 -4.32 -4.63 -17.71
N GLU A 22 -5.61 -4.66 -17.43
CA GLU A 22 -6.68 -4.64 -18.44
C GLU A 22 -7.47 -3.33 -18.45
N LEU A 23 -7.03 -2.33 -17.68
CA LEU A 23 -7.68 -1.02 -17.63
C LEU A 23 -6.89 0.01 -18.46
N PRO A 24 -7.58 0.97 -19.08
CA PRO A 24 -6.91 2.06 -19.80
C PRO A 24 -6.07 2.90 -18.82
N GLN A 25 -4.76 2.90 -19.00
CA GLN A 25 -3.83 3.66 -18.14
C GLN A 25 -4.05 5.18 -18.23
N THR A 26 -4.73 5.65 -19.26
CA THR A 26 -5.17 7.04 -19.40
C THR A 26 -6.30 7.43 -18.46
N GLU A 27 -7.08 6.45 -17.99
CA GLU A 27 -8.29 6.65 -17.19
C GLU A 27 -8.11 6.23 -15.73
N VAL A 28 -7.10 5.39 -15.44
CA VAL A 28 -6.82 4.87 -14.09
C VAL A 28 -5.41 5.25 -13.67
N GLY A 29 -5.29 5.83 -12.48
CA GLY A 29 -4.02 6.16 -11.84
C GLY A 29 -3.81 5.34 -10.57
N ILE A 30 -2.54 5.25 -10.13
CA ILE A 30 -2.16 4.58 -8.89
C ILE A 30 -1.32 5.47 -8.01
N ILE A 31 -1.59 5.44 -6.71
CA ILE A 31 -0.79 6.05 -5.65
C ILE A 31 -0.38 4.94 -4.68
N SER A 32 0.91 4.77 -4.48
CA SER A 32 1.41 3.87 -3.43
C SER A 32 1.68 4.64 -2.14
N GLN A 33 1.15 4.14 -1.03
CA GLN A 33 1.45 4.65 0.31
C GLN A 33 2.96 4.63 0.59
N ASP A 34 3.68 3.68 0.02
CA ASP A 34 5.12 3.53 0.27
C ASP A 34 5.94 4.74 -0.21
N SER A 35 5.41 5.53 -1.14
CA SER A 35 6.00 6.82 -1.53
C SER A 35 5.91 7.88 -0.43
N TYR A 36 5.01 7.70 0.53
CA TYR A 36 4.69 8.68 1.58
C TYR A 36 5.33 8.35 2.94
N TYR A 37 6.34 7.48 3.00
CA TYR A 37 7.15 7.42 4.22
C TYR A 37 7.76 8.78 4.52
N LYS A 38 7.81 9.13 5.81
CA LYS A 38 8.37 10.42 6.25
C LYS A 38 9.84 10.54 5.89
N GLU A 39 10.22 11.77 5.65
CA GLU A 39 11.60 12.18 5.48
C GLU A 39 12.36 12.15 6.80
N ASN A 40 13.58 11.65 6.79
CA ASN A 40 14.41 11.44 7.96
C ASN A 40 15.86 11.93 7.73
N HIS A 41 16.03 13.11 7.15
CA HIS A 41 17.35 13.67 6.80
C HIS A 41 18.28 13.87 8.00
N GLY A 42 17.74 14.10 9.19
CA GLY A 42 18.54 14.29 10.41
C GLY A 42 19.13 13.01 10.99
N LEU A 43 18.76 11.81 10.46
CA LEU A 43 19.21 10.51 10.95
C LEU A 43 20.30 9.93 10.07
N SER A 44 21.27 9.22 10.67
CA SER A 44 22.23 8.39 9.96
C SER A 44 21.55 7.23 9.23
N PHE A 45 22.24 6.58 8.30
CA PHE A 45 21.71 5.40 7.60
C PHE A 45 21.30 4.29 8.56
N ASP A 46 22.12 4.00 9.56
CA ASP A 46 21.86 2.93 10.54
C ASP A 46 20.62 3.25 11.39
N GLU A 47 20.46 4.48 11.81
CA GLU A 47 19.25 4.92 12.55
C GLU A 47 17.99 4.81 11.67
N ARG A 48 18.06 5.19 10.38
CA ARG A 48 16.96 5.03 9.45
C ARG A 48 16.59 3.57 9.21
N ALA A 49 17.58 2.68 9.12
CA ALA A 49 17.35 1.24 8.95
C ALA A 49 16.61 0.60 10.15
N LEU A 50 16.70 1.21 11.34
CA LEU A 50 16.02 0.77 12.55
C LEU A 50 14.59 1.29 12.67
N ILE A 51 14.14 2.20 11.80
CA ILE A 51 12.77 2.74 11.85
C ILE A 51 11.76 1.62 11.61
N ASN A 52 10.69 1.64 12.41
CA ASN A 52 9.56 0.74 12.23
C ASN A 52 8.62 1.30 11.14
N PHE A 53 8.84 0.90 9.89
CA PHE A 53 8.06 1.32 8.73
C PHE A 53 6.64 0.72 8.67
N ASP A 54 6.33 -0.26 9.50
CA ASP A 54 4.97 -0.83 9.62
C ASP A 54 4.12 -0.11 10.67
N HIS A 55 4.68 0.91 11.36
CA HIS A 55 3.94 1.74 12.31
C HIS A 55 3.33 2.97 11.61
N PRO A 56 2.06 3.37 11.91
CA PRO A 56 1.41 4.54 11.28
C PRO A 56 2.21 5.85 11.36
N ARG A 57 3.01 6.04 12.41
CA ARG A 57 3.86 7.23 12.57
C ARG A 57 4.93 7.39 11.49
N ALA A 58 5.29 6.30 10.79
CA ALA A 58 6.27 6.35 9.72
C ALA A 58 5.70 6.97 8.42
N ILE A 59 4.39 7.06 8.30
CA ILE A 59 3.70 7.58 7.12
C ILE A 59 3.36 9.06 7.30
N ASP A 60 3.56 9.83 6.26
CA ASP A 60 3.11 11.22 6.12
C ASP A 60 1.67 11.23 5.59
N PHE A 61 0.74 10.94 6.49
CA PHE A 61 -0.68 10.93 6.15
C PHE A 61 -1.21 12.32 5.78
N GLU A 62 -0.65 13.38 6.37
CA GLU A 62 -1.07 14.76 6.06
C GLU A 62 -0.82 15.08 4.59
N LEU A 63 0.38 14.77 4.09
CA LEU A 63 0.71 14.97 2.69
C LEU A 63 -0.12 14.06 1.78
N LEU A 64 -0.32 12.79 2.14
CA LEU A 64 -1.11 11.84 1.33
C LEU A 64 -2.56 12.31 1.23
N VAL A 65 -3.17 12.74 2.35
CA VAL A 65 -4.54 13.30 2.37
C VAL A 65 -4.64 14.56 1.52
N ALA A 66 -3.69 15.49 1.65
CA ALA A 66 -3.66 16.71 0.85
C ALA A 66 -3.60 16.38 -0.65
N HIS A 67 -2.70 15.49 -1.06
CA HIS A 67 -2.58 15.08 -2.45
C HIS A 67 -3.85 14.40 -2.99
N LEU A 68 -4.53 13.58 -2.20
CA LEU A 68 -5.79 12.96 -2.64
C LEU A 68 -6.92 13.97 -2.77
N LYS A 69 -6.97 15.01 -1.93
CA LYS A 69 -7.93 16.11 -2.06
C LYS A 69 -7.67 16.89 -3.36
N GLU A 70 -6.43 17.27 -3.64
CA GLU A 70 -6.04 17.93 -4.89
C GLU A 70 -6.45 17.10 -6.13
N LEU A 71 -6.18 15.80 -6.13
CA LEU A 71 -6.57 14.92 -7.23
C LEU A 71 -8.09 14.82 -7.39
N LYS A 72 -8.87 14.84 -6.29
CA LYS A 72 -10.35 14.87 -6.33
C LYS A 72 -10.88 16.19 -6.92
N GLU A 73 -10.18 17.28 -6.70
CA GLU A 73 -10.51 18.61 -7.25
C GLU A 73 -10.06 18.78 -8.70
N GLY A 74 -9.37 17.79 -9.28
CA GLY A 74 -8.88 17.83 -10.65
C GLY A 74 -7.49 18.45 -10.80
N ASN A 75 -6.79 18.72 -9.70
CA ASN A 75 -5.46 19.29 -9.68
C ASN A 75 -4.37 18.22 -9.80
N ASN A 76 -3.23 18.59 -10.38
CA ASN A 76 -2.05 17.73 -10.43
C ASN A 76 -1.28 17.78 -9.11
N ILE A 77 -0.56 16.71 -8.82
CA ILE A 77 0.33 16.64 -7.65
C ILE A 77 1.76 16.27 -8.03
N HIS A 78 2.69 16.57 -7.15
CA HIS A 78 4.05 16.07 -7.17
C HIS A 78 4.21 14.97 -6.11
N GLN A 79 3.96 13.72 -6.50
CA GLN A 79 4.08 12.57 -5.59
C GLN A 79 5.54 12.38 -5.19
N PRO A 80 5.86 12.24 -3.88
CA PRO A 80 7.24 12.01 -3.44
C PRO A 80 7.75 10.65 -3.92
N VAL A 81 9.07 10.55 -4.05
CA VAL A 81 9.79 9.30 -4.35
C VAL A 81 10.52 8.84 -3.10
N TYR A 82 10.28 7.60 -2.70
CA TYR A 82 10.95 6.99 -1.55
C TYR A 82 11.94 5.92 -1.99
N SER A 83 13.16 6.01 -1.49
CA SER A 83 14.22 5.03 -1.74
C SER A 83 14.31 4.01 -0.60
N PHE A 84 13.99 2.76 -0.90
CA PHE A 84 14.18 1.64 0.02
C PHE A 84 15.66 1.30 0.26
N VAL A 85 16.56 1.77 -0.62
CA VAL A 85 18.00 1.58 -0.49
C VAL A 85 18.58 2.52 0.57
N THR A 86 18.14 3.79 0.56
CA THR A 86 18.63 4.80 1.51
C THR A 86 17.75 4.99 2.73
N HIS A 87 16.60 4.29 2.78
CA HIS A 87 15.57 4.44 3.81
C HIS A 87 15.12 5.90 4.00
N ASN A 88 14.98 6.64 2.89
CA ASN A 88 14.57 8.04 2.92
C ASN A 88 13.84 8.46 1.64
N ARG A 89 13.13 9.60 1.69
CA ARG A 89 12.68 10.28 0.47
C ARG A 89 13.88 10.80 -0.31
N THR A 90 13.75 10.84 -1.62
CA THR A 90 14.69 11.53 -2.53
C THR A 90 14.15 12.93 -2.83
N ASP A 91 14.98 13.77 -3.46
CA ASP A 91 14.55 15.10 -3.94
C ASP A 91 13.65 15.00 -5.19
N ASP A 92 13.57 13.82 -5.80
CA ASP A 92 12.74 13.60 -6.97
C ASP A 92 11.25 13.51 -6.60
N THR A 93 10.42 13.91 -7.56
CA THR A 93 8.96 13.73 -7.48
C THR A 93 8.42 13.15 -8.78
N VAL A 94 7.29 12.47 -8.70
CA VAL A 94 6.54 12.00 -9.88
C VAL A 94 5.35 12.93 -10.10
N PHE A 95 5.31 13.58 -11.28
CA PHE A 95 4.17 14.40 -11.66
C PHE A 95 2.97 13.52 -11.98
N THR A 96 1.92 13.62 -11.18
CA THR A 96 0.75 12.76 -11.25
C THR A 96 -0.49 13.59 -11.58
N HIS A 97 -1.18 13.17 -12.63
CA HIS A 97 -2.44 13.78 -13.06
C HIS A 97 -3.63 13.08 -12.41
N PRO A 98 -4.74 13.79 -12.15
CA PRO A 98 -6.00 13.17 -11.79
C PRO A 98 -6.49 12.25 -12.92
N ARG A 99 -7.12 11.16 -12.56
CA ARG A 99 -7.73 10.19 -13.47
C ARG A 99 -9.18 9.96 -13.06
N LYS A 100 -10.03 9.43 -13.96
CA LYS A 100 -11.41 9.07 -13.61
C LYS A 100 -11.47 8.13 -12.40
N VAL A 101 -10.51 7.20 -12.32
CA VAL A 101 -10.34 6.31 -11.17
C VAL A 101 -8.91 6.43 -10.64
N MET A 102 -8.77 6.70 -9.35
CA MET A 102 -7.48 6.64 -8.64
C MET A 102 -7.49 5.48 -7.68
N ILE A 103 -6.50 4.59 -7.79
CA ILE A 103 -6.27 3.49 -6.84
C ILE A 103 -5.18 3.93 -5.86
N VAL A 104 -5.49 3.87 -4.58
CA VAL A 104 -4.53 4.10 -3.50
C VAL A 104 -4.26 2.77 -2.82
N GLU A 105 -2.99 2.34 -2.78
CA GLU A 105 -2.64 1.07 -2.17
C GLU A 105 -1.64 1.23 -1.03
N GLY A 106 -1.80 0.41 0.01
CA GLY A 106 -0.87 0.40 1.13
C GLY A 106 -1.34 -0.42 2.31
N ILE A 107 -0.40 -0.77 3.19
CA ILE A 107 -0.73 -1.60 4.36
C ILE A 107 -1.50 -0.83 5.44
N LEU A 108 -1.35 0.50 5.52
CA LEU A 108 -1.88 1.36 6.57
C LEU A 108 -2.91 2.38 6.07
N ILE A 109 -3.31 2.36 4.80
CA ILE A 109 -4.21 3.38 4.24
C ILE A 109 -5.59 3.40 4.91
N LEU A 110 -6.05 2.26 5.43
CA LEU A 110 -7.30 2.20 6.20
C LEU A 110 -7.10 2.47 7.70
N ALA A 111 -5.88 2.67 8.19
CA ALA A 111 -5.61 3.02 9.57
C ALA A 111 -5.90 4.49 9.87
N ASN A 112 -5.81 5.37 8.88
CA ASN A 112 -6.08 6.80 9.03
C ASN A 112 -7.56 7.11 8.74
N PRO A 113 -8.31 7.73 9.70
CA PRO A 113 -9.73 8.04 9.52
C PRO A 113 -10.00 8.98 8.34
N GLU A 114 -9.19 10.03 8.18
CA GLU A 114 -9.38 11.03 7.13
C GLU A 114 -9.17 10.44 5.73
N LEU A 115 -8.21 9.51 5.56
CA LEU A 115 -8.06 8.76 4.31
C LEU A 115 -9.28 7.88 4.01
N ARG A 116 -9.84 7.22 5.03
CA ARG A 116 -11.02 6.37 4.82
C ARG A 116 -12.21 7.15 4.27
N GLU A 117 -12.38 8.41 4.68
CA GLU A 117 -13.45 9.30 4.19
C GLU A 117 -13.25 9.73 2.73
N LEU A 118 -12.02 9.72 2.25
CA LEU A 118 -11.70 10.05 0.87
C LEU A 118 -11.95 8.89 -0.10
N PHE A 119 -12.01 7.65 0.38
CA PHE A 119 -12.22 6.47 -0.45
C PHE A 119 -13.71 6.24 -0.72
N ASP A 120 -14.06 6.15 -2.00
CA ASP A 120 -15.39 5.80 -2.45
C ASP A 120 -15.63 4.28 -2.31
N VAL A 121 -14.56 3.48 -2.42
CA VAL A 121 -14.57 2.02 -2.20
C VAL A 121 -13.31 1.64 -1.42
N LYS A 122 -13.49 0.83 -0.38
CA LYS A 122 -12.42 0.31 0.48
C LYS A 122 -12.33 -1.21 0.32
N ILE A 123 -11.20 -1.68 -0.16
CA ILE A 123 -10.93 -3.10 -0.40
C ILE A 123 -9.82 -3.57 0.56
N TYR A 124 -10.03 -4.70 1.20
CA TYR A 124 -9.00 -5.36 2.00
C TYR A 124 -8.61 -6.69 1.37
N VAL A 125 -7.35 -6.83 0.97
CA VAL A 125 -6.78 -8.08 0.46
C VAL A 125 -6.30 -8.91 1.66
N HIS A 126 -7.01 -10.00 1.92
CA HIS A 126 -6.76 -10.89 3.05
C HIS A 126 -5.98 -12.13 2.60
N ALA A 127 -5.00 -12.52 3.39
CA ALA A 127 -4.39 -13.83 3.35
C ALA A 127 -4.02 -14.26 4.77
N ASP A 128 -4.04 -15.54 5.05
CA ASP A 128 -3.71 -16.11 6.35
C ASP A 128 -2.26 -15.80 6.74
N SER A 129 -1.98 -15.77 8.03
CA SER A 129 -0.70 -15.30 8.56
C SER A 129 0.50 -16.15 8.13
N ASP A 130 0.31 -17.45 7.98
CA ASP A 130 1.32 -18.41 7.51
C ASP A 130 1.61 -18.20 6.01
N GLU A 131 0.59 -18.04 5.16
CA GLU A 131 0.76 -17.71 3.75
C GLU A 131 1.49 -16.39 3.55
N ARG A 132 1.13 -15.36 4.32
CA ARG A 132 1.80 -14.05 4.28
C ARG A 132 3.26 -14.15 4.70
N LEU A 133 3.56 -14.94 5.75
CA LEU A 133 4.92 -15.16 6.21
C LEU A 133 5.75 -15.89 5.15
N ILE A 134 5.23 -16.98 4.57
CA ILE A 134 5.90 -17.76 3.53
C ILE A 134 6.23 -16.88 2.32
N ARG A 135 5.26 -16.09 1.83
CA ARG A 135 5.46 -15.18 0.69
C ARG A 135 6.51 -14.12 0.98
N ARG A 136 6.47 -13.56 2.19
CA ARG A 136 7.46 -12.57 2.62
C ARG A 136 8.85 -13.17 2.73
N MET A 137 9.00 -14.35 3.33
CA MET A 137 10.29 -15.04 3.42
C MET A 137 10.87 -15.27 2.03
N LYS A 138 10.07 -15.82 1.10
CA LYS A 138 10.53 -16.04 -0.29
C LYS A 138 11.02 -14.74 -0.93
N ARG A 139 10.27 -13.67 -0.83
CA ARG A 139 10.63 -12.36 -1.38
C ARG A 139 11.87 -11.77 -0.71
N ASP A 140 11.89 -11.70 0.60
CA ASP A 140 12.96 -11.01 1.34
C ASP A 140 14.30 -11.75 1.22
N ILE A 141 14.29 -13.09 1.12
CA ILE A 141 15.50 -13.91 0.89
C ILE A 141 15.93 -13.82 -0.59
N ALA A 142 15.01 -14.07 -1.55
CA ALA A 142 15.37 -14.17 -2.97
C ALA A 142 15.67 -12.82 -3.63
N GLU A 143 14.90 -11.76 -3.27
CA GLU A 143 14.96 -10.46 -3.95
C GLU A 143 15.77 -9.41 -3.17
N ARG A 144 15.84 -9.55 -1.83
CA ARG A 144 16.48 -8.56 -0.94
C ARG A 144 17.74 -9.07 -0.27
N GLY A 145 18.12 -10.34 -0.52
CA GLY A 145 19.34 -10.96 0.01
C GLY A 145 19.40 -11.06 1.55
N ARG A 146 18.24 -11.03 2.23
CA ARG A 146 18.18 -11.10 3.69
C ARG A 146 18.41 -12.52 4.19
N ASP A 147 19.03 -12.62 5.38
CA ASP A 147 19.13 -13.89 6.08
C ASP A 147 17.79 -14.35 6.65
N MET A 148 17.55 -15.65 6.66
CA MET A 148 16.33 -16.26 7.16
C MET A 148 16.05 -15.92 8.63
N HIS A 149 17.09 -15.94 9.50
CA HIS A 149 16.95 -15.62 10.91
C HIS A 149 16.56 -14.14 11.11
N GLU A 150 17.15 -13.24 10.32
CA GLU A 150 16.78 -11.83 10.32
C GLU A 150 15.30 -11.64 9.94
N VAL A 151 14.83 -12.30 8.89
CA VAL A 151 13.43 -12.22 8.44
C VAL A 151 12.47 -12.72 9.52
N ILE A 152 12.77 -13.87 10.14
CA ILE A 152 11.95 -14.44 11.22
C ILE A 152 11.94 -13.52 12.44
N ASN A 153 13.11 -13.06 12.89
CA ASN A 153 13.22 -12.16 14.04
C ASN A 153 12.41 -10.87 13.80
N ARG A 154 12.58 -10.23 12.63
CA ARG A 154 11.83 -9.02 12.28
C ARG A 154 10.32 -9.29 12.21
N TYR A 155 9.91 -10.45 11.71
CA TYR A 155 8.51 -10.83 11.71
C TYR A 155 7.94 -10.89 13.13
N GLN A 156 8.62 -11.57 14.04
CA GLN A 156 8.14 -11.75 15.41
C GLN A 156 8.16 -10.46 16.23
N THR A 157 9.23 -9.67 16.10
CA THR A 157 9.44 -8.48 16.94
C THR A 157 8.74 -7.22 16.43
N THR A 158 8.50 -7.13 15.13
CA THR A 158 7.99 -5.90 14.51
C THR A 158 6.71 -6.14 13.71
N LEU A 159 6.79 -7.00 12.68
CA LEU A 159 5.73 -7.05 11.68
C LEU A 159 4.42 -7.64 12.19
N LYS A 160 4.50 -8.73 12.96
CA LYS A 160 3.33 -9.39 13.54
C LYS A 160 2.62 -8.46 14.54
N PRO A 161 3.31 -7.85 15.53
CA PRO A 161 2.68 -6.88 16.43
C PRO A 161 2.04 -5.69 15.71
N MET A 162 2.72 -5.13 14.71
CA MET A 162 2.18 -4.00 13.94
C MET A 162 0.97 -4.41 13.10
N HIS A 163 1.00 -5.60 12.52
CA HIS A 163 -0.15 -6.12 11.80
C HIS A 163 -1.37 -6.29 12.70
N GLU A 164 -1.20 -6.93 13.85
CA GLU A 164 -2.27 -7.18 14.81
C GLU A 164 -2.84 -5.88 15.40
N GLN A 165 -1.99 -4.88 15.62
CA GLN A 165 -2.40 -3.62 16.23
C GLN A 165 -3.00 -2.61 15.24
N PHE A 166 -2.43 -2.48 14.04
CA PHE A 166 -2.74 -1.37 13.14
C PHE A 166 -3.32 -1.78 11.79
N ILE A 167 -3.11 -3.02 11.33
CA ILE A 167 -3.50 -3.43 9.98
C ILE A 167 -4.72 -4.32 10.01
N GLU A 168 -4.69 -5.45 10.72
CA GLU A 168 -5.80 -6.39 10.78
C GLU A 168 -7.11 -5.77 11.28
N PRO A 169 -7.12 -4.90 12.32
CA PRO A 169 -8.37 -4.26 12.75
C PRO A 169 -9.02 -3.40 11.67
N THR A 170 -8.25 -2.88 10.70
CA THR A 170 -8.78 -2.04 9.62
C THR A 170 -9.62 -2.79 8.59
N LYS A 171 -9.53 -4.11 8.58
CA LYS A 171 -10.38 -5.01 7.80
C LYS A 171 -11.88 -4.76 8.06
N ALA A 172 -12.23 -4.34 9.28
CA ALA A 172 -13.61 -3.98 9.64
C ALA A 172 -14.15 -2.73 8.90
N PHE A 173 -13.27 -1.91 8.32
CA PHE A 173 -13.67 -0.73 7.55
C PHE A 173 -13.78 -1.00 6.05
N ALA A 174 -13.43 -2.21 5.58
CA ALA A 174 -13.48 -2.55 4.17
C ALA A 174 -14.93 -2.80 3.71
N ASP A 175 -15.27 -2.28 2.54
CA ASP A 175 -16.53 -2.57 1.86
C ASP A 175 -16.47 -3.95 1.18
N ILE A 176 -15.24 -4.36 0.75
CA ILE A 176 -14.99 -5.64 0.08
C ILE A 176 -13.74 -6.29 0.69
N ILE A 177 -13.82 -7.58 1.03
CA ILE A 177 -12.68 -8.39 1.44
C ILE A 177 -12.39 -9.39 0.32
N ILE A 178 -11.16 -9.37 -0.20
CA ILE A 178 -10.68 -10.31 -1.21
C ILE A 178 -9.83 -11.37 -0.52
N PRO A 179 -10.32 -12.61 -0.35
CA PRO A 179 -9.49 -13.74 0.09
C PRO A 179 -8.43 -14.04 -0.98
N ASN A 180 -7.16 -14.09 -0.58
CA ASN A 180 -6.03 -14.26 -1.49
C ASN A 180 -4.97 -15.27 -0.99
N ASP A 181 -5.40 -16.28 -0.24
CA ASP A 181 -4.55 -17.43 0.13
C ASP A 181 -4.18 -18.22 -1.13
N LYS A 182 -5.17 -18.40 -1.99
CA LYS A 182 -4.99 -18.81 -3.38
C LYS A 182 -5.38 -17.64 -4.28
N TYR A 183 -4.69 -17.51 -5.39
CA TYR A 183 -4.93 -16.46 -6.35
C TYR A 183 -6.42 -16.40 -6.77
N ASN A 184 -7.10 -15.29 -6.42
CA ASN A 184 -8.54 -15.13 -6.58
C ASN A 184 -8.89 -14.27 -7.80
N THR A 185 -8.83 -14.88 -9.00
CA THR A 185 -9.15 -14.20 -10.25
C THR A 185 -10.57 -13.67 -10.30
N VAL A 186 -11.52 -14.44 -9.77
CA VAL A 186 -12.95 -14.07 -9.78
C VAL A 186 -13.20 -12.74 -9.04
N ALA A 187 -12.60 -12.58 -7.85
CA ALA A 187 -12.74 -11.35 -7.10
C ALA A 187 -12.09 -10.16 -7.82
N ILE A 188 -10.95 -10.38 -8.48
CA ILE A 188 -10.26 -9.36 -9.28
C ILE A 188 -11.12 -8.95 -10.48
N ASP A 189 -11.72 -9.90 -11.18
CA ASP A 189 -12.59 -9.65 -12.32
C ASP A 189 -13.83 -8.85 -11.94
N VAL A 190 -14.44 -9.14 -10.76
CA VAL A 190 -15.56 -8.36 -10.23
C VAL A 190 -15.16 -6.91 -9.98
N VAL A 191 -14.04 -6.69 -9.29
CA VAL A 191 -13.55 -5.32 -9.03
C VAL A 191 -13.26 -4.59 -10.34
N ARG A 192 -12.61 -5.26 -11.30
CA ARG A 192 -12.31 -4.70 -12.62
C ARG A 192 -13.57 -4.33 -13.41
N ALA A 193 -14.60 -5.18 -13.36
CA ALA A 193 -15.88 -4.90 -14.01
C ALA A 193 -16.55 -3.64 -13.44
N VAL A 194 -16.52 -3.45 -12.12
CA VAL A 194 -17.03 -2.25 -11.44
C VAL A 194 -16.23 -1.00 -11.86
N ILE A 195 -14.91 -1.10 -11.94
CA ILE A 195 -14.07 0.01 -12.39
C ILE A 195 -14.38 0.37 -13.84
N ASN A 196 -14.44 -0.62 -14.74
CA ASN A 196 -14.78 -0.40 -16.14
C ASN A 196 -16.12 0.31 -16.31
N GLN A 197 -17.13 -0.04 -15.53
CA GLN A 197 -18.43 0.62 -15.57
C GLN A 197 -18.36 2.11 -15.17
N LYS A 198 -17.37 2.50 -14.36
CA LYS A 198 -17.15 3.90 -13.94
C LYS A 198 -16.31 4.71 -14.94
N ILE A 199 -15.57 4.03 -15.81
CA ILE A 199 -14.73 4.67 -16.84
C ILE A 199 -15.52 4.99 -18.10
N LEU A 200 -16.52 4.15 -18.44
CA LEU A 200 -17.45 4.36 -19.55
C LEU A 200 -18.37 5.56 -19.29
#